data_c67dffc5115eb4240ff376031f4700b8
#
_entry.id   c67dffc5115eb4240ff376031f4700b8
#
_cell.length_a   1.000
_cell.length_b   1.000
_cell.length_c   1.000
_cell.angle_alpha   90.00
_cell.angle_beta   90.00
_cell.angle_gamma   90.00
#
_symmetry.space_group_name_H-M   'P 1'
#
loop_
_entity.id
_entity.type
_entity.pdbx_description
1 polymer ?
#
loop_
_entity_poly.entity_id
_entity_poly.type
_entity_poly.pdbx_seq_one_letter_code
_entity_poly.pdbx_strand_id
1 'polypeptide(L)'
;KVDKAWGHELWIYNDEEYCGKLLVFEEEYSKFSMHYHIIKKESWYVQEGQFKFDWIDTEKAELKTDILNVGDSVTIDRGQPHQLTALKPNSIVFEVSTEHFNEDSYRIWRDTPNDLKDFDFKLLDTDGS
;
A
#
# COMPACT_ATOMS: atom_id res chain seq x y z
N LYS A 1 -3.34 -6.91 16.80
CA LYS A 1 -2.38 -7.37 15.80
C LYS A 1 -3.09 -8.21 14.75
N VAL A 2 -2.89 -7.89 13.49
CA VAL A 2 -3.45 -8.62 12.35
C VAL A 2 -2.30 -9.15 11.52
N ASP A 3 -2.13 -10.47 11.45
CA ASP A 3 -1.07 -11.08 10.68
C ASP A 3 -1.40 -11.04 9.18
N LYS A 4 -0.40 -10.76 8.37
CA LYS A 4 -0.46 -10.69 6.91
C LYS A 4 0.67 -11.51 6.31
N ALA A 5 0.55 -11.86 5.02
CA ALA A 5 1.61 -12.58 4.33
C ALA A 5 2.94 -11.79 4.30
N TRP A 6 2.87 -10.46 4.31
CA TRP A 6 4.04 -9.58 4.24
C TRP A 6 4.56 -9.12 5.61
N GLY A 7 3.91 -9.47 6.70
CA GLY A 7 4.26 -9.02 8.05
C GLY A 7 3.02 -8.92 8.92
N HIS A 8 2.83 -7.80 9.59
CA HIS A 8 1.62 -7.61 10.38
C HIS A 8 1.25 -6.14 10.53
N GLU A 9 -0.02 -5.92 10.91
CA GLU A 9 -0.55 -4.60 11.23
C GLU A 9 -0.81 -4.52 12.73
N LEU A 10 -0.43 -3.40 13.34
CA LEU A 10 -0.80 -3.06 14.72
C LEU A 10 -1.80 -1.91 14.63
N TRP A 11 -3.07 -2.21 14.84
CA TRP A 11 -4.13 -1.21 14.78
C TRP A 11 -4.14 -0.40 16.05
N ILE A 12 -3.95 0.91 15.91
CA ILE A 12 -4.02 1.86 17.01
C ILE A 12 -5.49 2.23 17.25
N TYR A 13 -6.21 2.57 16.19
CA TYR A 13 -7.61 2.95 16.25
C TYR A 13 -8.24 2.96 14.86
N ASN A 14 -9.53 2.67 14.79
CA ASN A 14 -10.30 2.74 13.55
C ASN A 14 -11.75 3.00 13.87
N ASP A 15 -12.26 4.16 13.45
CA ASP A 15 -13.67 4.51 13.54
C ASP A 15 -14.07 5.36 12.34
N GLU A 16 -15.27 5.95 12.39
CA GLU A 16 -15.82 6.76 11.31
C GLU A 16 -15.06 8.07 11.05
N GLU A 17 -14.21 8.50 11.98
CA GLU A 17 -13.48 9.75 11.85
C GLU A 17 -12.05 9.53 11.34
N TYR A 18 -11.34 8.52 11.84
CA TYR A 18 -9.97 8.26 11.44
C TYR A 18 -9.53 6.83 11.75
N CYS A 19 -8.41 6.46 11.13
CA CYS A 19 -7.74 5.20 11.39
C CYS A 19 -6.24 5.46 11.55
N GLY A 20 -5.63 4.78 12.51
CA GLY A 20 -4.19 4.78 12.70
C GLY A 20 -3.68 3.38 12.91
N LYS A 21 -2.61 3.01 12.21
CA LYS A 21 -1.97 1.70 12.35
C LYS A 21 -0.49 1.76 12.03
N LEU A 22 0.24 0.77 12.56
CA LEU A 22 1.60 0.49 12.15
C LEU A 22 1.59 -0.71 11.21
N LEU A 23 2.28 -0.57 10.08
CA LEU A 23 2.50 -1.67 9.13
C LEU A 23 3.94 -2.13 9.31
N VAL A 24 4.12 -3.34 9.82
CA VAL A 24 5.44 -3.90 10.15
C VAL A 24 5.81 -4.97 9.13
N PHE A 25 6.88 -4.70 8.37
CA PHE A 25 7.42 -5.60 7.35
C PHE A 25 8.67 -6.25 7.94
N GLU A 26 8.52 -7.47 8.46
CA GLU A 26 9.59 -8.15 9.19
C GLU A 26 10.74 -8.59 8.30
N GLU A 27 10.43 -9.07 7.10
CA GLU A 27 11.41 -9.65 6.17
C GLU A 27 11.78 -8.68 5.04
N GLU A 28 13.04 -8.72 4.65
CA GLU A 28 13.52 -8.01 3.48
C GLU A 28 12.76 -8.47 2.24
N TYR A 29 12.38 -7.52 1.38
CA TYR A 29 11.62 -7.72 0.15
C TYR A 29 10.19 -8.24 0.32
N SER A 30 9.67 -8.26 1.54
CA SER A 30 8.24 -8.52 1.74
C SER A 30 7.41 -7.34 1.19
N LYS A 31 6.26 -7.67 0.62
CA LYS A 31 5.41 -6.68 -0.05
C LYS A 31 3.95 -7.08 0.04
N PHE A 32 3.06 -6.08 0.05
CA PHE A 32 1.65 -6.35 -0.23
C PHE A 32 1.35 -6.15 -1.72
N SER A 33 0.16 -6.56 -2.14
CA SER A 33 -0.24 -6.45 -3.55
C SER A 33 -0.40 -5.00 -4.00
N MET A 34 -0.22 -4.76 -5.31
CA MET A 34 -0.65 -3.51 -5.91
C MET A 34 -2.18 -3.47 -5.84
N HIS A 35 -2.73 -2.49 -5.12
CA HIS A 35 -4.17 -2.36 -4.91
C HIS A 35 -4.57 -0.91 -4.71
N TYR A 36 -5.87 -0.64 -4.73
CA TYR A 36 -6.40 0.69 -4.46
C TYR A 36 -7.63 0.62 -3.55
N HIS A 37 -7.94 1.76 -2.96
CA HIS A 37 -9.13 1.95 -2.14
C HIS A 37 -10.00 3.04 -2.75
N ILE A 38 -11.31 2.85 -2.74
CA ILE A 38 -12.25 3.86 -3.26
C ILE A 38 -12.67 4.82 -2.14
N ILE A 39 -12.85 4.30 -0.93
CA ILE A 39 -13.35 5.06 0.22
C ILE A 39 -12.19 5.69 1.00
N LYS A 40 -11.13 4.94 1.23
CA LYS A 40 -10.04 5.33 2.11
C LYS A 40 -9.05 6.26 1.41
N LYS A 41 -8.72 7.36 2.08
CA LYS A 41 -7.55 8.21 1.78
C LYS A 41 -6.57 8.01 2.92
N GLU A 42 -5.28 7.83 2.61
CA GLU A 42 -4.27 7.51 3.61
C GLU A 42 -2.98 8.27 3.41
N SER A 43 -2.23 8.44 4.50
CA SER A 43 -0.86 8.96 4.46
C SER A 43 0.03 8.01 5.24
N TRP A 44 1.27 7.85 4.76
CA TRP A 44 2.28 7.01 5.39
C TRP A 44 3.47 7.85 5.82
N TYR A 45 4.01 7.52 6.96
CA TYR A 45 5.27 8.04 7.47
C TYR A 45 6.22 6.87 7.71
N VAL A 46 7.42 6.91 7.13
CA VAL A 46 8.41 5.85 7.31
C VAL A 46 9.08 6.03 8.66
N GLN A 47 8.81 5.11 9.57
CA GLN A 47 9.31 5.16 10.94
C GLN A 47 10.63 4.41 11.09
N GLU A 48 10.80 3.28 10.38
CA GLU A 48 11.98 2.45 10.39
C GLU A 48 12.25 1.89 9.01
N GLY A 49 13.52 1.64 8.69
CA GLY A 49 13.92 0.90 7.50
C GLY A 49 13.85 1.70 6.22
N GLN A 50 13.47 1.03 5.14
CA GLN A 50 13.45 1.62 3.80
C GLN A 50 12.44 0.88 2.95
N PHE A 51 11.73 1.61 2.09
CA PHE A 51 10.71 1.04 1.22
C PHE A 51 10.89 1.46 -0.23
N LYS A 52 10.52 0.55 -1.12
CA LYS A 52 10.23 0.85 -2.51
C LYS A 52 8.73 1.08 -2.61
N PHE A 53 8.34 2.27 -3.05
CA PHE A 53 6.95 2.66 -3.23
C PHE A 53 6.63 2.69 -4.71
N ASP A 54 5.82 1.73 -5.16
CA ASP A 54 5.32 1.68 -6.53
C ASP A 54 3.89 2.19 -6.55
N TRP A 55 3.57 3.05 -7.51
CA TRP A 55 2.21 3.56 -7.69
C TRP A 55 1.93 3.75 -9.17
N ILE A 56 0.67 3.72 -9.54
CA ILE A 56 0.25 3.84 -10.93
C ILE A 56 -0.38 5.20 -11.15
N ASP A 57 0.16 5.94 -12.12
CA ASP A 57 -0.49 7.12 -12.67
C ASP A 57 -1.56 6.63 -13.62
N THR A 58 -2.82 6.66 -13.18
CA THR A 58 -3.93 6.09 -13.94
C THR A 58 -4.31 6.91 -15.14
N GLU A 59 -3.97 8.20 -15.19
CA GLU A 59 -4.22 9.05 -16.34
C GLU A 59 -3.30 8.68 -17.51
N LYS A 60 -2.05 8.34 -17.19
CA LYS A 60 -1.01 8.03 -18.19
C LYS A 60 -0.76 6.54 -18.34
N ALA A 61 -1.36 5.70 -17.48
CA ALA A 61 -1.09 4.26 -17.39
C ALA A 61 0.40 3.99 -17.25
N GLU A 62 1.08 4.74 -16.38
CA GLU A 62 2.50 4.61 -16.11
C GLU A 62 2.74 4.14 -14.68
N LEU A 63 3.67 3.19 -14.53
CA LEU A 63 4.16 2.78 -13.23
C LEU A 63 5.26 3.74 -12.78
N LYS A 64 5.10 4.30 -11.58
CA LYS A 64 6.08 5.18 -10.94
C LYS A 64 6.68 4.47 -9.74
N THR A 65 7.93 4.76 -9.45
CA THR A 65 8.64 4.17 -8.32
C THR A 65 9.42 5.23 -7.58
N ASP A 66 9.26 5.27 -6.26
CA ASP A 66 10.02 6.13 -5.36
C ASP A 66 10.65 5.29 -4.26
N ILE A 67 11.81 5.70 -3.77
CA ILE A 67 12.45 5.10 -2.60
C ILE A 67 12.13 5.99 -1.39
N LEU A 68 11.55 5.37 -0.37
CA LEU A 68 11.17 6.07 0.87
C LEU A 68 12.13 5.69 1.98
N ASN A 69 12.73 6.70 2.60
CA ASN A 69 13.65 6.56 3.72
C ASN A 69 12.98 7.02 5.02
N VAL A 70 13.59 6.68 6.16
CA VAL A 70 13.09 7.13 7.48
C VAL A 70 12.87 8.63 7.46
N GLY A 71 11.70 9.06 7.89
CA GLY A 71 11.30 10.47 7.90
C GLY A 71 10.52 10.92 6.68
N ASP A 72 10.50 10.13 5.61
CA ASP A 72 9.72 10.46 4.42
C ASP A 72 8.23 10.17 4.67
N SER A 73 7.37 10.96 4.04
CA SER A 73 5.93 10.74 4.08
C SER A 73 5.33 10.90 2.69
N VAL A 74 4.26 10.15 2.44
CA VAL A 74 3.50 10.22 1.19
C VAL A 74 2.02 10.16 1.51
N THR A 75 1.20 10.75 0.64
CA THR A 75 -0.25 10.67 0.72
C THR A 75 -0.76 9.90 -0.49
N ILE A 76 -1.63 8.93 -0.23
CA ILE A 76 -2.27 8.12 -1.27
C ILE A 76 -3.72 8.56 -1.37
N ASP A 77 -4.09 9.12 -2.52
CA ASP A 77 -5.45 9.57 -2.77
C ASP A 77 -6.38 8.38 -3.03
N ARG A 78 -7.68 8.64 -2.90
CA ARG A 78 -8.71 7.65 -3.23
C ARG A 78 -8.55 7.21 -4.69
N GLY A 79 -8.62 5.91 -4.91
CA GLY A 79 -8.51 5.34 -6.25
C GLY A 79 -7.09 5.20 -6.80
N GLN A 80 -6.08 5.67 -6.07
CA GLN A 80 -4.69 5.58 -6.53
C GLN A 80 -4.11 4.20 -6.20
N PRO A 81 -3.73 3.40 -7.22
CA PRO A 81 -3.07 2.13 -6.99
C PRO A 81 -1.67 2.31 -6.38
N HIS A 82 -1.36 1.45 -5.41
CA HIS A 82 -0.11 1.55 -4.66
C HIS A 82 0.37 0.19 -4.15
N GLN A 83 1.69 0.08 -3.98
CA GLN A 83 2.33 -1.11 -3.45
C GLN A 83 3.60 -0.72 -2.71
N LEU A 84 3.82 -1.28 -1.53
CA LEU A 84 5.08 -1.14 -0.80
C LEU A 84 5.84 -2.44 -0.78
N THR A 85 7.15 -2.33 -0.99
CA THR A 85 8.09 -3.43 -0.79
C THR A 85 9.13 -2.96 0.22
N ALA A 86 9.34 -3.73 1.28
CA ALA A 86 10.39 -3.43 2.25
C ALA A 86 11.76 -3.74 1.63
N LEU A 87 12.67 -2.78 1.65
CA LEU A 87 14.04 -2.97 1.15
C LEU A 87 15.00 -3.42 2.25
N LYS A 88 14.55 -3.35 3.51
CA LYS A 88 15.31 -3.79 4.68
C LYS A 88 14.40 -4.59 5.60
N PRO A 89 14.92 -5.54 6.37
CA PRO A 89 14.11 -6.23 7.37
C PRO A 89 13.65 -5.27 8.46
N ASN A 90 12.53 -5.60 9.09
CA ASN A 90 11.94 -4.80 10.18
C ASN A 90 11.67 -3.35 9.81
N SER A 91 11.21 -3.12 8.57
CA SER A 91 10.78 -1.80 8.12
C SER A 91 9.36 -1.51 8.60
N ILE A 92 9.11 -0.28 9.02
CA ILE A 92 7.82 0.11 9.64
C ILE A 92 7.32 1.40 9.03
N VAL A 93 6.05 1.37 8.62
CA VAL A 93 5.29 2.55 8.18
C VAL A 93 4.20 2.84 9.20
N PHE A 94 4.09 4.09 9.60
CA PHE A 94 2.94 4.59 10.36
C PHE A 94 1.89 5.10 9.37
N GLU A 95 0.71 4.49 9.39
CA GLU A 95 -0.40 4.89 8.53
C GLU A 95 -1.43 5.67 9.32
N VAL A 96 -1.82 6.83 8.77
CA VAL A 96 -3.01 7.56 9.22
C VAL A 96 -3.95 7.65 8.02
N SER A 97 -5.22 7.41 8.26
CA SER A 97 -6.19 7.37 7.16
C SER A 97 -7.60 7.73 7.64
N THR A 98 -8.49 7.86 6.66
CA THR A 98 -9.92 7.82 6.93
C THR A 98 -10.29 6.40 7.37
N GLU A 99 -11.55 6.17 7.73
CA GLU A 99 -12.00 4.87 8.22
C GLU A 99 -11.59 3.73 7.27
N HIS A 100 -11.08 2.64 7.85
CA HIS A 100 -10.71 1.46 7.11
C HIS A 100 -11.87 0.46 7.07
N PHE A 101 -12.18 -0.04 5.85
CA PHE A 101 -13.13 -1.13 5.61
C PHE A 101 -12.39 -2.25 4.89
N ASN A 102 -12.47 -3.47 5.40
CA ASN A 102 -11.76 -4.62 4.82
C ASN A 102 -12.15 -4.88 3.36
N GLU A 103 -13.41 -4.65 3.01
CA GLU A 103 -13.92 -4.84 1.65
C GLU A 103 -13.57 -3.70 0.69
N ASP A 104 -13.01 -2.59 1.18
CA ASP A 104 -12.57 -1.45 0.37
C ASP A 104 -11.13 -1.65 -0.10
N SER A 105 -10.86 -2.77 -0.76
CA SER A 105 -9.54 -3.08 -1.29
C SER A 105 -9.68 -3.86 -2.59
N TYR A 106 -9.09 -3.36 -3.67
CA TYR A 106 -9.24 -3.89 -5.02
C TYR A 106 -7.86 -4.19 -5.58
N ARG A 107 -7.52 -5.47 -5.68
CA ARG A 107 -6.22 -5.92 -6.16
C ARG A 107 -6.08 -5.73 -7.65
N ILE A 108 -4.91 -5.25 -8.08
CA ILE A 108 -4.52 -5.13 -9.47
C ILE A 108 -3.58 -6.27 -9.83
N TRP A 109 -2.47 -6.44 -9.10
CA TRP A 109 -1.56 -7.57 -9.24
C TRP A 109 -0.79 -7.78 -7.94
N ARG A 110 -0.27 -8.98 -7.78
CA ARG A 110 0.68 -9.27 -6.71
C ARG A 110 2.10 -8.95 -7.17
N ASP A 111 2.46 -9.42 -8.36
CA ASP A 111 3.76 -9.16 -8.95
C ASP A 111 3.59 -8.33 -10.22
N THR A 112 4.47 -7.34 -10.39
CA THR A 112 4.42 -6.43 -11.53
C THR A 112 4.54 -7.20 -12.84
N PRO A 113 3.62 -7.00 -13.81
CA PRO A 113 3.72 -7.65 -15.10
C PRO A 113 4.97 -7.16 -15.88
N ASN A 114 5.50 -8.00 -16.77
CA ASN A 114 6.68 -7.68 -17.57
C ASN A 114 6.42 -6.51 -18.51
N ASP A 115 5.20 -6.40 -19.04
CA ASP A 115 4.81 -5.28 -19.89
C ASP A 115 3.50 -4.69 -19.37
N LEU A 116 3.57 -3.49 -18.83
CA LEU A 116 2.41 -2.80 -18.28
C LEU A 116 1.36 -2.49 -19.34
N LYS A 117 1.76 -2.34 -20.62
CA LYS A 117 0.84 -2.06 -21.73
C LYS A 117 -0.11 -3.21 -22.02
N ASP A 118 0.31 -4.44 -21.69
CA ASP A 118 -0.51 -5.63 -21.90
C ASP A 118 -1.49 -5.85 -20.73
N PHE A 119 -1.38 -5.04 -19.67
CA PHE A 119 -2.30 -5.13 -18.54
C PHE A 119 -3.60 -4.39 -18.84
N ASP A 120 -4.73 -5.11 -18.71
CA ASP A 120 -6.05 -4.52 -18.95
C ASP A 120 -6.62 -3.94 -17.65
N PHE A 121 -6.50 -2.63 -17.48
CA PHE A 121 -7.01 -1.92 -16.31
C PHE A 121 -8.54 -1.97 -16.20
N LYS A 122 -9.26 -2.36 -17.25
CA LYS A 122 -10.72 -2.48 -17.20
C LYS A 122 -11.18 -3.75 -16.49
N LEU A 123 -10.28 -4.73 -16.35
CA LEU A 123 -10.57 -6.01 -15.72
C LEU A 123 -10.06 -6.08 -14.29
N LEU A 124 -10.08 -4.96 -13.58
CA LEU A 124 -9.62 -4.91 -12.20
C LEU A 124 -10.46 -5.84 -11.34
N ASP A 125 -9.76 -6.68 -10.57
CA ASP A 125 -10.39 -7.62 -9.66
C ASP A 125 -10.88 -6.90 -8.40
N THR A 126 -12.03 -7.33 -7.91
CA THR A 126 -12.64 -6.76 -6.72
C THR A 126 -12.57 -7.70 -5.52
N ASP A 127 -11.66 -8.65 -5.51
CA ASP A 127 -11.60 -9.64 -4.44
C ASP A 127 -11.06 -9.11 -3.10
N GLY A 128 -10.66 -7.87 -3.04
CA GLY A 128 -10.39 -7.20 -1.78
C GLY A 128 -9.20 -7.71 -0.97
N SER A 129 -8.19 -8.17 -1.58
CA SER A 129 -7.06 -8.75 -0.86
C SER A 129 -5.99 -7.77 -0.32
#